data_e6a983d3d8e9ea9f41e34c154a8d303b
#
_entry.id   e6a983d3d8e9ea9f41e34c154a8d303b
#
_cell.length_a   1.000
_cell.length_b   1.000
_cell.length_c   1.000
_cell.angle_alpha   90.00
_cell.angle_beta   90.00
_cell.angle_gamma   90.00
#
_symmetry.space_group_name_H-M   'P 1'
#
loop_
_entity.id
_entity.type
_entity.pdbx_description
1 polymer ?
#
loop_
_entity_poly.entity_id
_entity_poly.type
_entity_poly.pdbx_seq_one_letter_code
_entity_poly.pdbx_strand_id
1 'polypeptide(L)'
;MKNKVVMIGIIFLTSCGPSIKLAIPETFKQQATMQHISGARGNKMSFANFTTSKIKRGAHVSSPGWGRRFFLENLLWNQIGIQKTEAVTRERTKFRYSLTDGKNRLEVYAAEEEFTKALEYELFNSKSIFNKIGQLQQYAYIFSAIISGDTIQNSQNWELLMTNIYDRKAENDKNLFANIRQEDDGLVTNGTDTIFIKSLTIKQTELNNGKTGQLPFKVLSGYELSTNDGVIAVIDMIDRNIWFYNELDDREKLNIGAIATAIFARTIHDAKW
;
A
#
# COMPACT_ATOMS: atom_id res chain seq x y z
N MET A 1 30.07 -45.91 -39.33
CA MET A 1 28.92 -45.25 -38.67
C MET A 1 29.49 -44.22 -37.70
N LYS A 2 29.36 -42.92 -38.00
CA LYS A 2 29.90 -41.84 -37.18
C LYS A 2 28.78 -41.25 -36.34
N ASN A 3 28.85 -41.46 -35.03
CA ASN A 3 27.88 -40.87 -34.06
C ASN A 3 28.21 -39.38 -33.90
N LYS A 4 27.28 -38.54 -34.34
CA LYS A 4 27.32 -37.07 -34.01
C LYS A 4 26.60 -36.89 -32.70
N VAL A 5 27.34 -36.60 -31.65
CA VAL A 5 26.79 -36.15 -30.37
C VAL A 5 26.43 -34.66 -30.54
N VAL A 6 25.13 -34.38 -30.55
CA VAL A 6 24.61 -33.00 -30.53
C VAL A 6 24.58 -32.53 -29.06
N MET A 7 25.54 -31.68 -28.72
CA MET A 7 25.61 -31.04 -27.40
C MET A 7 24.61 -29.86 -27.37
N ILE A 8 23.44 -30.05 -26.77
CA ILE A 8 22.46 -28.99 -26.56
C ILE A 8 22.93 -28.14 -25.36
N GLY A 9 23.52 -26.98 -25.68
CA GLY A 9 23.85 -25.98 -24.67
C GLY A 9 22.60 -25.33 -24.12
N ILE A 10 22.27 -25.62 -22.86
CA ILE A 10 21.19 -24.92 -22.13
C ILE A 10 21.73 -23.55 -21.76
N ILE A 11 21.32 -22.54 -22.49
CA ILE A 11 21.59 -21.12 -22.16
C ILE A 11 20.66 -20.75 -21.02
N PHE A 12 21.18 -20.71 -19.79
CA PHE A 12 20.50 -20.09 -18.66
C PHE A 12 20.46 -18.56 -18.91
N LEU A 13 19.33 -18.08 -19.41
CA LEU A 13 19.01 -16.67 -19.41
C LEU A 13 18.77 -16.25 -17.96
N THR A 14 19.81 -15.81 -17.26
CA THR A 14 19.67 -15.05 -16.03
C THR A 14 19.04 -13.72 -16.37
N SER A 15 17.72 -13.67 -16.35
CA SER A 15 16.96 -12.43 -16.43
C SER A 15 17.15 -11.67 -15.11
N CYS A 16 18.18 -10.86 -15.03
CA CYS A 16 18.28 -9.81 -14.03
C CYS A 16 17.25 -8.74 -14.38
N GLY A 17 16.08 -8.77 -13.77
CA GLY A 17 15.08 -7.71 -13.88
C GLY A 17 15.59 -6.39 -13.28
N PRO A 18 15.02 -5.24 -13.68
CA PRO A 18 15.35 -3.95 -13.08
C PRO A 18 15.05 -3.98 -11.58
N SER A 19 15.99 -3.56 -10.76
CA SER A 19 15.78 -3.50 -9.32
C SER A 19 15.17 -2.14 -8.97
N ILE A 20 14.00 -2.18 -8.38
CA ILE A 20 13.34 -1.00 -7.82
C ILE A 20 13.71 -0.98 -6.34
N LYS A 21 14.30 0.12 -5.87
CA LYS A 21 14.69 0.30 -4.46
C LYS A 21 14.16 1.61 -3.92
N LEU A 22 13.77 1.61 -2.66
CA LEU A 22 13.42 2.82 -1.95
C LEU A 22 14.65 3.71 -1.79
N ALA A 23 14.54 4.97 -2.20
CA ALA A 23 15.58 5.97 -1.96
C ALA A 23 15.45 6.49 -0.52
N ILE A 24 16.27 5.98 0.39
CA ILE A 24 16.37 6.48 1.76
C ILE A 24 17.53 7.47 1.80
N PRO A 25 17.36 8.69 2.38
CA PRO A 25 18.46 9.65 2.51
C PRO A 25 19.66 9.04 3.22
N GLU A 26 20.86 9.23 2.66
CA GLU A 26 22.09 8.63 3.23
C GLU A 26 22.37 9.12 4.65
N THR A 27 22.00 10.36 4.97
CA THR A 27 22.11 10.91 6.34
C THR A 27 21.28 10.12 7.35
N PHE A 28 20.08 9.68 6.96
CA PHE A 28 19.22 8.84 7.81
C PHE A 28 19.77 7.42 7.91
N LYS A 29 20.24 6.82 6.79
CA LYS A 29 20.81 5.47 6.79
C LYS A 29 21.98 5.31 7.75
N GLN A 30 22.82 6.35 7.89
CA GLN A 30 23.97 6.34 8.82
C GLN A 30 23.54 6.33 10.28
N GLN A 31 22.34 6.81 10.57
CA GLN A 31 21.79 6.94 11.92
C GLN A 31 20.64 5.95 12.20
N ALA A 32 20.45 4.97 11.32
CA ALA A 32 19.35 4.02 11.42
C ALA A 32 19.84 2.58 11.25
N THR A 33 19.14 1.67 11.90
CA THR A 33 19.35 0.23 11.78
C THR A 33 18.23 -0.41 10.99
N MET A 34 18.57 -1.14 9.93
CA MET A 34 17.61 -1.87 9.11
C MET A 34 17.27 -3.23 9.72
N GLN A 35 15.99 -3.58 9.68
CA GLN A 35 15.46 -4.88 10.06
C GLN A 35 14.56 -5.42 8.95
N HIS A 36 14.85 -6.63 8.46
CA HIS A 36 14.00 -7.29 7.48
C HIS A 36 12.78 -7.92 8.12
N ILE A 37 11.59 -7.67 7.57
CA ILE A 37 10.32 -8.24 8.06
C ILE A 37 10.03 -9.55 7.32
N SER A 38 10.19 -10.65 8.00
CA SER A 38 9.77 -11.96 7.53
C SER A 38 8.27 -12.12 7.66
N GLY A 39 7.62 -12.70 6.65
CA GLY A 39 6.19 -13.01 6.68
C GLY A 39 5.26 -11.81 6.45
N ALA A 40 5.74 -10.68 5.92
CA ALA A 40 4.95 -9.48 5.67
C ALA A 40 3.66 -9.70 4.84
N ARG A 41 3.65 -10.69 3.94
CA ARG A 41 2.45 -11.09 3.17
C ARG A 41 1.69 -12.28 3.79
N GLY A 42 2.13 -12.75 4.95
CA GLY A 42 1.57 -13.90 5.63
C GLY A 42 0.61 -13.54 6.76
N ASN A 43 0.33 -14.55 7.58
CA ASN A 43 -0.50 -14.39 8.77
C ASN A 43 0.31 -14.20 10.06
N LYS A 44 1.62 -14.10 9.97
CA LYS A 44 2.51 -13.88 11.09
C LYS A 44 3.78 -13.18 10.58
N MET A 45 4.20 -12.13 11.26
CA MET A 45 5.41 -11.36 10.94
C MET A 45 6.43 -11.46 12.07
N SER A 46 7.72 -11.39 11.70
CA SER A 46 8.82 -11.32 12.68
C SER A 46 9.99 -10.51 12.12
N PHE A 47 10.64 -9.73 12.97
CA PHE A 47 11.84 -8.93 12.66
C PHE A 47 12.56 -8.60 13.95
N ALA A 48 13.90 -8.57 13.94
CA ALA A 48 14.70 -8.43 15.16
C ALA A 48 14.21 -9.38 16.28
N ASN A 49 13.86 -8.83 17.43
CA ASN A 49 13.26 -9.53 18.57
C ASN A 49 11.72 -9.44 18.59
N PHE A 50 11.11 -8.80 17.59
CA PHE A 50 9.65 -8.61 17.52
C PHE A 50 8.98 -9.75 16.80
N THR A 51 7.82 -10.18 17.30
CA THR A 51 7.00 -11.22 16.66
C THR A 51 5.52 -10.91 16.82
N THR A 52 4.76 -11.02 15.74
CA THR A 52 3.29 -10.93 15.82
C THR A 52 2.68 -12.27 16.20
N SER A 53 1.54 -12.25 16.89
CA SER A 53 0.65 -13.41 16.89
C SER A 53 0.11 -13.67 15.48
N LYS A 54 -0.67 -14.75 15.30
CA LYS A 54 -1.39 -14.96 14.06
C LYS A 54 -2.38 -13.81 13.81
N ILE A 55 -2.28 -13.17 12.66
CA ILE A 55 -3.20 -12.10 12.24
C ILE A 55 -4.56 -12.72 11.98
N LYS A 56 -5.55 -12.36 12.79
CA LYS A 56 -6.94 -12.79 12.66
C LYS A 56 -7.67 -11.77 11.80
N ARG A 57 -8.02 -12.15 10.59
CA ARG A 57 -8.75 -11.32 9.63
C ARG A 57 -10.25 -11.59 9.74
N GLY A 58 -11.06 -10.53 9.73
CA GLY A 58 -12.50 -10.62 9.56
C GLY A 58 -12.89 -10.91 8.11
N ALA A 59 -14.19 -10.96 7.85
CA ALA A 59 -14.68 -11.10 6.49
C ALA A 59 -14.29 -9.88 5.65
N HIS A 60 -13.77 -10.12 4.45
CA HIS A 60 -13.66 -9.11 3.43
C HIS A 60 -15.03 -8.94 2.77
N VAL A 61 -15.60 -7.76 2.89
CA VAL A 61 -16.90 -7.43 2.31
C VAL A 61 -16.66 -6.51 1.13
N SER A 62 -16.98 -6.99 -0.07
CA SER A 62 -17.01 -6.19 -1.28
C SER A 62 -18.46 -6.02 -1.71
N SER A 63 -18.91 -4.78 -1.82
CA SER A 63 -20.27 -4.44 -2.22
C SER A 63 -20.21 -3.66 -3.54
N PRO A 64 -20.34 -4.33 -4.68
CA PRO A 64 -20.52 -3.64 -5.94
C PRO A 64 -21.90 -2.98 -5.94
N GLY A 65 -21.94 -1.72 -6.30
CA GLY A 65 -23.14 -0.93 -6.42
C GLY A 65 -23.30 -0.38 -7.83
N TRP A 66 -24.53 -0.19 -8.25
CA TRP A 66 -24.85 0.54 -9.47
C TRP A 66 -25.09 1.98 -9.09
N GLY A 67 -24.35 2.88 -9.70
CA GLY A 67 -24.58 4.30 -9.57
C GLY A 67 -25.71 4.77 -10.50
N ARG A 68 -25.67 6.03 -10.87
CA ARG A 68 -26.66 6.67 -11.71
C ARG A 68 -26.76 5.99 -13.08
N ARG A 69 -27.96 5.60 -13.48
CA ARG A 69 -28.23 5.13 -14.85
C ARG A 69 -28.46 6.33 -15.75
N PHE A 70 -27.64 6.46 -16.78
CA PHE A 70 -27.73 7.53 -17.78
C PHE A 70 -28.69 7.14 -18.92
N PHE A 71 -29.96 6.88 -18.60
CA PHE A 71 -30.91 6.33 -19.59
C PHE A 71 -31.04 7.23 -20.81
N LEU A 72 -31.26 8.53 -20.61
CA LEU A 72 -31.44 9.46 -21.74
C LEU A 72 -30.13 9.70 -22.52
N GLU A 73 -29.02 9.81 -21.83
CA GLU A 73 -27.71 9.93 -22.47
C GLU A 73 -27.37 8.65 -23.24
N ASN A 74 -27.64 7.48 -22.69
CA ASN A 74 -27.39 6.20 -23.35
C ASN A 74 -28.25 5.98 -24.60
N LEU A 75 -29.46 6.57 -24.73
CA LEU A 75 -30.24 6.54 -25.96
C LEU A 75 -29.48 7.14 -27.13
N LEU A 76 -28.75 8.24 -26.90
CA LEU A 76 -27.92 8.89 -27.93
C LEU A 76 -26.61 8.11 -28.16
N TRP A 77 -25.92 7.70 -27.09
CA TRP A 77 -24.66 6.99 -27.18
C TRP A 77 -24.81 5.57 -27.74
N ASN A 78 -25.93 4.89 -27.49
CA ASN A 78 -26.21 3.56 -28.04
C ASN A 78 -26.31 3.57 -29.57
N GLN A 79 -26.69 4.70 -30.17
CA GLN A 79 -26.72 4.84 -31.65
C GLN A 79 -25.31 4.71 -32.27
N ILE A 80 -24.27 5.05 -31.50
CA ILE A 80 -22.87 4.92 -31.91
C ILE A 80 -22.16 3.74 -31.21
N GLY A 81 -22.93 2.85 -30.57
CA GLY A 81 -22.42 1.64 -29.95
C GLY A 81 -21.66 1.84 -28.62
N ILE A 82 -21.96 2.91 -27.91
CA ILE A 82 -21.33 3.22 -26.60
C ILE A 82 -22.39 3.20 -25.50
N GLN A 83 -22.10 2.51 -24.40
CA GLN A 83 -22.89 2.56 -23.17
C GLN A 83 -22.08 3.21 -22.06
N LYS A 84 -22.72 4.13 -21.32
CA LYS A 84 -22.14 4.79 -20.15
C LYS A 84 -22.83 4.29 -18.90
N THR A 85 -22.05 3.79 -17.94
CA THR A 85 -22.54 3.35 -16.65
C THR A 85 -21.70 3.96 -15.52
N GLU A 86 -22.30 4.11 -14.36
CA GLU A 86 -21.59 4.52 -13.15
C GLU A 86 -21.41 3.30 -12.26
N ALA A 87 -20.16 2.90 -12.05
CA ALA A 87 -19.80 1.82 -11.16
C ALA A 87 -19.39 2.41 -9.79
N VAL A 88 -19.94 1.83 -8.74
CA VAL A 88 -19.60 2.16 -7.35
C VAL A 88 -19.16 0.89 -6.66
N THR A 89 -17.99 0.90 -6.04
CA THR A 89 -17.48 -0.24 -5.27
C THR A 89 -17.14 0.23 -3.87
N ARG A 90 -17.51 -0.54 -2.87
CA ARG A 90 -17.11 -0.33 -1.49
C ARG A 90 -16.54 -1.63 -0.94
N GLU A 91 -15.33 -1.56 -0.42
CA GLU A 91 -14.63 -2.69 0.18
C GLU A 91 -14.32 -2.39 1.63
N ARG A 92 -14.45 -3.40 2.50
CA ARG A 92 -14.18 -3.28 3.93
C ARG A 92 -13.56 -4.56 4.47
N THR A 93 -12.57 -4.42 5.31
CA THR A 93 -12.00 -5.52 6.08
C THR A 93 -11.54 -5.05 7.45
N LYS A 94 -11.40 -6.00 8.38
CA LYS A 94 -10.87 -5.76 9.72
C LYS A 94 -9.87 -6.86 10.05
N PHE A 95 -8.88 -6.53 10.87
CA PHE A 95 -7.97 -7.53 11.40
C PHE A 95 -7.47 -7.16 12.78
N ARG A 96 -6.97 -8.17 13.51
CA ARG A 96 -6.37 -7.98 14.83
C ARG A 96 -5.25 -8.97 15.06
N TYR A 97 -4.27 -8.58 15.84
CA TYR A 97 -3.16 -9.39 16.29
C TYR A 97 -2.47 -8.70 17.47
N SER A 98 -1.52 -9.40 18.10
CA SER A 98 -0.61 -8.80 19.07
C SER A 98 0.82 -8.79 18.54
N LEU A 99 1.60 -7.79 18.91
CA LEU A 99 3.04 -7.70 18.69
C LEU A 99 3.74 -7.78 20.05
N THR A 100 4.84 -8.54 20.14
CA THR A 100 5.67 -8.65 21.36
C THR A 100 7.14 -8.60 21.03
N ASP A 101 7.93 -8.03 21.94
CA ASP A 101 9.41 -8.07 21.97
C ASP A 101 9.95 -9.17 22.90
N GLY A 102 9.05 -10.02 23.46
CA GLY A 102 9.35 -11.03 24.45
C GLY A 102 9.15 -10.57 25.90
N LYS A 103 9.11 -9.25 26.17
CA LYS A 103 8.86 -8.64 27.50
C LYS A 103 7.55 -7.88 27.52
N ASN A 104 7.34 -7.05 26.52
CA ASN A 104 6.15 -6.21 26.38
C ASN A 104 5.27 -6.74 25.26
N ARG A 105 3.98 -6.40 25.32
CA ARG A 105 3.00 -6.79 24.31
C ARG A 105 2.08 -5.64 23.98
N LEU A 106 1.80 -5.46 22.69
CA LEU A 106 0.80 -4.54 22.18
C LEU A 106 -0.27 -5.33 21.42
N GLU A 107 -1.53 -4.96 21.62
CA GLU A 107 -2.66 -5.44 20.83
C GLU A 107 -2.97 -4.44 19.72
N VAL A 108 -3.16 -4.94 18.50
CA VAL A 108 -3.47 -4.14 17.32
C VAL A 108 -4.84 -4.53 16.79
N TYR A 109 -5.73 -3.56 16.68
CA TYR A 109 -7.06 -3.68 16.08
C TYR A 109 -7.14 -2.71 14.91
N ALA A 110 -7.36 -3.22 13.70
CA ALA A 110 -7.32 -2.40 12.50
C ALA A 110 -8.54 -2.62 11.60
N ALA A 111 -8.89 -1.59 10.84
CA ALA A 111 -9.94 -1.60 9.84
C ALA A 111 -9.50 -0.85 8.58
N GLU A 112 -9.87 -1.39 7.43
CA GLU A 112 -9.70 -0.77 6.13
C GLU A 112 -11.06 -0.57 5.47
N GLU A 113 -11.24 0.58 4.84
CA GLU A 113 -12.39 0.88 3.99
C GLU A 113 -11.92 1.56 2.71
N GLU A 114 -12.42 1.07 1.57
CA GLU A 114 -12.20 1.69 0.28
C GLU A 114 -13.54 1.96 -0.41
N PHE A 115 -13.64 3.13 -0.98
CA PHE A 115 -14.75 3.56 -1.82
C PHE A 115 -14.21 4.00 -3.18
N THR A 116 -14.76 3.45 -4.26
CA THR A 116 -14.40 3.83 -5.62
C THR A 116 -15.68 4.12 -6.41
N LYS A 117 -15.69 5.25 -7.10
CA LYS A 117 -16.73 5.63 -8.04
C LYS A 117 -16.10 5.93 -9.40
N ALA A 118 -16.50 5.20 -10.41
CA ALA A 118 -16.00 5.37 -11.77
C ALA A 118 -17.12 5.48 -12.78
N LEU A 119 -16.88 6.21 -13.88
CA LEU A 119 -17.71 6.14 -15.09
C LEU A 119 -17.09 5.11 -16.01
N GLU A 120 -17.88 4.13 -16.42
CA GLU A 120 -17.47 3.12 -17.37
C GLU A 120 -18.15 3.39 -18.72
N TYR A 121 -17.34 3.37 -19.79
CA TYR A 121 -17.78 3.48 -21.17
C TYR A 121 -17.52 2.14 -21.84
N GLU A 122 -18.57 1.46 -22.27
CA GLU A 122 -18.51 0.17 -22.95
C GLU A 122 -18.85 0.31 -24.43
N LEU A 123 -18.00 -0.24 -25.32
CA LEU A 123 -18.16 -0.24 -26.77
C LEU A 123 -18.78 -1.58 -27.21
N PHE A 124 -20.05 -1.58 -27.62
CA PHE A 124 -20.80 -2.80 -27.94
C PHE A 124 -20.26 -3.65 -29.10
N ASN A 125 -19.54 -3.06 -30.03
CA ASN A 125 -19.10 -3.77 -31.25
C ASN A 125 -17.59 -4.00 -31.34
N SER A 126 -16.85 -3.82 -30.25
CA SER A 126 -15.41 -3.97 -30.28
C SER A 126 -14.99 -5.33 -29.76
N LYS A 127 -14.33 -6.14 -30.62
CA LYS A 127 -13.57 -7.33 -30.19
C LYS A 127 -12.22 -6.96 -29.56
N SER A 128 -11.97 -5.67 -29.33
CA SER A 128 -10.75 -5.15 -28.75
C SER A 128 -10.73 -5.38 -27.25
N ILE A 129 -9.54 -5.61 -26.71
CA ILE A 129 -9.28 -5.63 -25.26
C ILE A 129 -9.60 -4.27 -24.59
N PHE A 130 -9.75 -3.21 -25.37
CA PHE A 130 -10.13 -1.86 -24.91
C PHE A 130 -11.63 -1.58 -25.05
N ASN A 131 -12.47 -2.61 -25.02
CA ASN A 131 -13.92 -2.44 -25.11
C ASN A 131 -14.54 -1.71 -23.91
N LYS A 132 -13.81 -1.63 -22.79
CA LYS A 132 -14.20 -0.88 -21.60
C LYS A 132 -13.15 0.16 -21.25
N ILE A 133 -13.62 1.41 -21.09
CA ILE A 133 -12.79 2.51 -20.60
C ILE A 133 -13.42 3.02 -19.31
N GLY A 134 -12.64 2.91 -18.22
CA GLY A 134 -13.02 3.43 -16.90
C GLY A 134 -12.44 4.82 -16.66
N GLN A 135 -13.26 5.74 -16.17
CA GLN A 135 -12.83 7.06 -15.74
C GLN A 135 -13.12 7.23 -14.25
N LEU A 136 -12.08 7.29 -13.44
CA LEU A 136 -12.20 7.50 -12.00
C LEU A 136 -12.86 8.87 -11.72
N GLN A 137 -13.90 8.88 -10.90
CA GLN A 137 -14.60 10.08 -10.46
C GLN A 137 -14.29 10.43 -9.01
N GLN A 138 -14.37 9.43 -8.14
CA GLN A 138 -14.07 9.60 -6.71
C GLN A 138 -13.36 8.35 -6.20
N TYR A 139 -12.44 8.56 -5.29
CA TYR A 139 -11.75 7.52 -4.56
C TYR A 139 -11.59 7.98 -3.12
N ALA A 140 -11.84 7.09 -2.18
CA ALA A 140 -11.53 7.31 -0.78
C ALA A 140 -11.04 5.99 -0.18
N TYR A 141 -9.85 6.01 0.39
CA TYR A 141 -9.30 4.93 1.18
C TYR A 141 -9.05 5.43 2.59
N ILE A 142 -9.46 4.66 3.57
CA ILE A 142 -9.28 4.95 4.99
C ILE A 142 -8.73 3.69 5.65
N PHE A 143 -7.60 3.84 6.31
CA PHE A 143 -7.01 2.83 7.17
C PHE A 143 -6.93 3.38 8.58
N SER A 144 -7.50 2.67 9.54
CA SER A 144 -7.46 3.04 10.95
C SER A 144 -7.01 1.87 11.81
N ALA A 145 -6.24 2.14 12.86
CA ALA A 145 -5.87 1.13 13.85
C ALA A 145 -5.79 1.72 15.25
N ILE A 146 -6.10 0.89 16.24
CA ILE A 146 -5.86 1.16 17.66
C ILE A 146 -4.76 0.21 18.12
N ILE A 147 -3.71 0.75 18.72
CA ILE A 147 -2.58 0.02 19.28
C ILE A 147 -2.62 0.24 20.79
N SER A 148 -2.84 -0.82 21.56
CA SER A 148 -3.06 -0.78 23.00
C SER A 148 -2.06 -1.67 23.73
N GLY A 149 -1.49 -1.17 24.81
CA GLY A 149 -0.62 -1.98 25.70
C GLY A 149 -1.41 -2.87 26.63
N ASP A 150 -0.80 -3.97 27.06
CA ASP A 150 -1.41 -5.00 27.90
C ASP A 150 -1.56 -4.58 29.38
N THR A 151 -0.95 -3.47 29.80
CA THR A 151 -0.96 -3.02 31.19
C THR A 151 -1.97 -1.91 31.44
N ILE A 152 -2.93 -2.18 32.34
CA ILE A 152 -4.04 -1.31 32.74
C ILE A 152 -3.57 0.00 33.41
N GLN A 153 -2.32 0.08 33.86
CA GLN A 153 -1.77 1.25 34.53
C GLN A 153 -0.93 2.09 33.53
N ASN A 154 -1.52 3.14 32.98
CA ASN A 154 -0.88 4.17 32.14
C ASN A 154 -0.55 3.84 30.67
N SER A 155 -1.18 2.88 30.02
CA SER A 155 -1.02 2.72 28.59
C SER A 155 -1.96 3.66 27.84
N GLN A 156 -1.46 4.82 27.40
CA GLN A 156 -2.16 5.63 26.40
C GLN A 156 -2.23 4.79 25.12
N ASN A 157 -3.46 4.62 24.62
CA ASN A 157 -3.66 3.97 23.33
C ASN A 157 -3.13 4.86 22.22
N TRP A 158 -2.46 4.27 21.23
CA TRP A 158 -2.11 4.96 20.01
C TRP A 158 -3.21 4.72 18.96
N GLU A 159 -3.66 5.81 18.36
CA GLU A 159 -4.66 5.79 17.29
C GLU A 159 -3.98 6.15 15.97
N LEU A 160 -4.03 5.23 15.02
CA LEU A 160 -3.49 5.40 13.67
C LEU A 160 -4.62 5.71 12.70
N LEU A 161 -4.44 6.73 11.87
CA LEU A 161 -5.33 7.05 10.76
C LEU A 161 -4.49 7.39 9.52
N MET A 162 -4.77 6.71 8.42
CA MET A 162 -4.22 7.04 7.10
C MET A 162 -5.37 7.18 6.11
N THR A 163 -5.24 8.15 5.21
CA THR A 163 -6.27 8.43 4.21
C THR A 163 -5.66 8.71 2.84
N ASN A 164 -6.39 8.35 1.80
CA ASN A 164 -6.12 8.76 0.43
C ASN A 164 -7.46 9.11 -0.21
N ILE A 165 -7.64 10.38 -0.54
CA ILE A 165 -8.91 10.92 -1.05
C ILE A 165 -8.65 11.61 -2.38
N TYR A 166 -9.45 11.26 -3.37
CA TYR A 166 -9.45 11.89 -4.68
C TYR A 166 -10.88 12.21 -5.12
N ASP A 167 -11.12 13.44 -5.55
CA ASP A 167 -12.35 13.87 -6.20
C ASP A 167 -12.01 14.62 -7.48
N ARG A 168 -12.36 14.02 -8.62
CA ARG A 168 -12.08 14.57 -9.95
C ARG A 168 -12.62 15.99 -10.15
N LYS A 169 -13.79 16.28 -9.60
CA LYS A 169 -14.42 17.61 -9.75
C LYS A 169 -13.73 18.64 -8.89
N ALA A 170 -13.37 18.28 -7.64
CA ALA A 170 -12.67 19.16 -6.73
C ALA A 170 -11.27 19.52 -7.25
N GLU A 171 -10.57 18.55 -7.85
CA GLU A 171 -9.23 18.73 -8.40
C GLU A 171 -9.21 19.33 -9.82
N ASN A 172 -10.37 19.55 -10.45
CA ASN A 172 -10.49 19.96 -11.86
C ASN A 172 -9.67 19.08 -12.83
N ASP A 173 -9.56 17.79 -12.51
CA ASP A 173 -8.74 16.86 -13.29
C ASP A 173 -9.36 16.60 -14.67
N LYS A 174 -8.63 16.99 -15.72
CA LYS A 174 -9.03 16.83 -17.13
C LYS A 174 -8.51 15.54 -17.76
N ASN A 175 -7.71 14.75 -17.04
CA ASN A 175 -7.19 13.51 -17.59
C ASN A 175 -8.31 12.50 -17.81
N LEU A 176 -8.34 11.89 -19.00
CA LEU A 176 -9.32 10.84 -19.33
C LEU A 176 -9.04 9.55 -18.54
N PHE A 177 -7.78 9.30 -18.21
CA PHE A 177 -7.29 8.13 -17.49
C PHE A 177 -6.64 8.58 -16.18
N ALA A 178 -7.44 8.86 -15.17
CA ALA A 178 -6.91 9.11 -13.83
C ALA A 178 -6.65 7.77 -13.16
N ASN A 179 -5.38 7.49 -12.90
CA ASN A 179 -5.00 6.40 -12.01
C ASN A 179 -5.14 6.85 -10.56
N ILE A 180 -5.51 5.93 -9.68
CA ILE A 180 -5.49 6.15 -8.23
C ILE A 180 -4.05 6.50 -7.84
N ARG A 181 -3.84 7.69 -7.32
CA ARG A 181 -2.56 8.06 -6.75
C ARG A 181 -2.42 7.36 -5.41
N GLN A 182 -1.35 6.62 -5.25
CA GLN A 182 -1.06 5.95 -3.97
C GLN A 182 -0.21 6.89 -3.12
N GLU A 183 -0.84 7.90 -2.61
CA GLU A 183 -0.25 8.93 -1.75
C GLU A 183 -1.09 8.98 -0.47
N ASP A 184 -1.14 7.87 0.28
CA ASP A 184 -1.83 7.81 1.56
C ASP A 184 -0.90 8.34 2.65
N ASP A 185 -1.25 9.50 3.15
CA ASP A 185 -0.61 10.11 4.29
C ASP A 185 -1.47 9.92 5.55
N GLY A 186 -0.85 10.01 6.70
CA GLY A 186 -1.55 9.79 7.95
C GLY A 186 -0.83 10.29 9.18
N LEU A 187 -1.41 9.94 10.32
CA LEU A 187 -0.84 10.23 11.63
C LEU A 187 -1.13 9.10 12.61
N VAL A 188 -0.30 9.02 13.63
CA VAL A 188 -0.51 8.17 14.79
C VAL A 188 -0.36 9.03 16.03
N THR A 189 -1.35 9.03 16.92
CA THR A 189 -1.30 9.84 18.14
C THR A 189 -1.79 9.07 19.36
N ASN A 190 -1.26 9.44 20.51
CA ASN A 190 -1.74 8.97 21.82
C ASN A 190 -2.43 10.09 22.62
N GLY A 191 -2.71 11.23 21.94
CA GLY A 191 -3.27 12.43 22.55
C GLY A 191 -2.22 13.41 23.08
N THR A 192 -0.99 13.00 23.31
CA THR A 192 0.14 13.85 23.72
C THR A 192 1.18 13.94 22.61
N ASP A 193 1.61 12.77 22.13
CA ASP A 193 2.63 12.63 21.09
C ASP A 193 1.97 12.33 19.75
N THR A 194 2.59 12.77 18.67
CA THR A 194 2.11 12.54 17.32
C THR A 194 3.27 12.12 16.41
N ILE A 195 3.06 11.04 15.68
CA ILE A 195 3.95 10.55 14.62
C ILE A 195 3.23 10.79 13.29
N PHE A 196 3.84 11.54 12.40
CA PHE A 196 3.33 11.76 11.05
C PHE A 196 3.77 10.62 10.13
N ILE A 197 2.87 10.17 9.26
CA ILE A 197 3.13 9.15 8.26
C ILE A 197 3.01 9.81 6.89
N LYS A 198 4.09 9.76 6.12
CA LYS A 198 4.16 10.33 4.78
C LYS A 198 4.50 9.24 3.78
N SER A 199 3.75 9.14 2.70
CA SER A 199 4.02 8.22 1.60
C SER A 199 5.32 8.57 0.87
N LEU A 200 6.12 7.54 0.58
CA LEU A 200 7.32 7.62 -0.23
C LEU A 200 7.05 6.98 -1.59
N THR A 201 7.22 7.75 -2.66
CA THR A 201 6.97 7.28 -4.02
C THR A 201 8.24 7.35 -4.85
N ILE A 202 8.41 6.37 -5.74
CA ILE A 202 9.50 6.36 -6.72
C ILE A 202 8.95 6.52 -8.13
N LYS A 203 9.66 7.28 -8.93
CA LYS A 203 9.42 7.50 -10.36
C LYS A 203 10.56 6.98 -11.24
N GLN A 204 11.66 6.62 -10.62
CA GLN A 204 12.87 6.15 -11.31
C GLN A 204 13.23 4.74 -10.85
N THR A 205 13.77 3.95 -11.74
CA THR A 205 14.28 2.61 -11.46
C THR A 205 15.69 2.50 -12.01
N GLU A 206 16.53 1.71 -11.38
CA GLU A 206 17.87 1.40 -11.85
C GLU A 206 17.80 0.21 -12.81
N LEU A 207 18.30 0.37 -14.02
CA LEU A 207 18.40 -0.68 -15.02
C LEU A 207 19.72 -1.44 -14.84
N ASN A 208 19.76 -2.71 -15.31
CA ASN A 208 20.91 -3.62 -15.17
C ASN A 208 22.24 -3.08 -15.73
N ASN A 209 22.19 -2.05 -16.54
CA ASN A 209 23.37 -1.40 -17.14
C ASN A 209 23.80 -0.13 -16.40
N GLY A 210 23.32 0.10 -15.20
CA GLY A 210 23.57 1.30 -14.39
C GLY A 210 22.85 2.56 -14.90
N LYS A 211 21.99 2.45 -15.92
CA LYS A 211 21.19 3.57 -16.42
C LYS A 211 19.91 3.69 -15.60
N THR A 212 19.47 4.93 -15.42
CA THR A 212 18.20 5.22 -14.76
C THR A 212 17.07 5.14 -15.77
N GLY A 213 16.08 4.29 -15.50
CA GLY A 213 14.81 4.24 -16.21
C GLY A 213 13.77 5.12 -15.53
N GLN A 214 12.82 5.69 -16.28
CA GLN A 214 11.68 6.39 -15.73
C GLN A 214 10.46 5.46 -15.75
N LEU A 215 9.74 5.41 -14.62
CA LEU A 215 8.45 4.74 -14.55
C LEU A 215 7.37 5.65 -15.16
N PRO A 216 6.37 5.08 -15.84
CA PRO A 216 5.28 5.85 -16.45
C PRO A 216 4.40 6.56 -15.41
N PHE A 217 4.40 6.07 -14.17
CA PHE A 217 3.70 6.63 -13.02
C PHE A 217 4.54 6.50 -11.75
N LYS A 218 4.19 7.27 -10.73
CA LYS A 218 4.79 7.12 -9.39
C LYS A 218 4.28 5.82 -8.75
N VAL A 219 5.18 5.08 -8.13
CA VAL A 219 4.87 3.85 -7.40
C VAL A 219 5.14 4.09 -5.92
N LEU A 220 4.17 3.76 -5.07
CA LEU A 220 4.35 3.77 -3.63
C LEU A 220 5.44 2.76 -3.27
N SER A 221 6.48 3.24 -2.60
CA SER A 221 7.63 2.43 -2.23
C SER A 221 7.72 2.19 -0.73
N GLY A 222 7.06 3.02 0.06
CA GLY A 222 7.12 2.93 1.51
C GLY A 222 6.51 4.13 2.21
N TYR A 223 6.86 4.26 3.49
CA TYR A 223 6.40 5.34 4.34
C TYR A 223 7.52 5.87 5.22
N GLU A 224 7.57 7.17 5.37
CA GLU A 224 8.39 7.87 6.35
C GLU A 224 7.55 8.14 7.60
N LEU A 225 8.09 7.80 8.75
CA LEU A 225 7.52 8.14 10.05
C LEU A 225 8.37 9.23 10.68
N SER A 226 7.75 10.35 11.05
CA SER A 226 8.46 11.49 11.62
C SER A 226 7.70 12.10 12.79
N THR A 227 8.42 12.71 13.70
CA THR A 227 7.92 13.60 14.74
C THR A 227 8.28 15.04 14.37
N ASN A 228 8.00 16.00 15.27
CA ASN A 228 8.44 17.38 15.09
C ASN A 228 9.99 17.50 15.11
N ASP A 229 10.69 16.55 15.70
CA ASP A 229 12.15 16.55 15.83
C ASP A 229 12.87 15.90 14.62
N GLY A 230 12.12 15.21 13.76
CA GLY A 230 12.65 14.61 12.54
C GLY A 230 12.15 13.19 12.24
N VAL A 231 12.82 12.55 11.30
CA VAL A 231 12.49 11.18 10.87
C VAL A 231 12.94 10.17 11.92
N ILE A 232 12.02 9.35 12.38
CA ILE A 232 12.25 8.31 13.39
C ILE A 232 12.26 6.90 12.81
N ALA A 233 11.58 6.66 11.69
CA ALA A 233 11.61 5.38 11.01
C ALA A 233 11.24 5.52 9.52
N VAL A 234 11.67 4.52 8.73
CA VAL A 234 11.23 4.36 7.34
C VAL A 234 10.76 2.92 7.13
N ILE A 235 9.58 2.76 6.56
CA ILE A 235 8.97 1.49 6.19
C ILE A 235 9.16 1.30 4.70
N ASP A 236 9.94 0.30 4.31
CA ASP A 236 10.17 -0.08 2.92
C ASP A 236 9.22 -1.21 2.52
N MET A 237 8.24 -0.87 1.70
CA MET A 237 7.23 -1.83 1.23
C MET A 237 7.73 -2.74 0.11
N ILE A 238 8.80 -2.34 -0.59
CA ILE A 238 9.38 -3.10 -1.70
C ILE A 238 10.18 -4.28 -1.18
N ASP A 239 11.21 -3.99 -0.38
CA ASP A 239 12.13 -5.00 0.16
C ASP A 239 11.66 -5.54 1.53
N ARG A 240 10.53 -5.02 2.06
CA ARG A 240 9.93 -5.41 3.34
C ARG A 240 10.88 -5.20 4.51
N ASN A 241 11.46 -4.02 4.55
CA ASN A 241 12.34 -3.62 5.63
C ASN A 241 11.71 -2.52 6.47
N ILE A 242 12.18 -2.42 7.70
CA ILE A 242 11.93 -1.28 8.55
C ILE A 242 13.28 -0.73 9.02
N TRP A 243 13.44 0.57 8.91
CA TRP A 243 14.61 1.29 9.38
C TRP A 243 14.25 2.05 10.63
N PHE A 244 14.91 1.76 11.74
CA PHE A 244 14.72 2.43 13.03
C PHE A 244 15.85 3.42 13.26
N TYR A 245 15.53 4.65 13.65
CA TYR A 245 16.53 5.58 14.17
C TYR A 245 17.21 4.97 15.40
N ASN A 246 18.54 5.09 15.49
CA ASN A 246 19.33 4.32 16.46
C ASN A 246 19.08 4.74 17.91
N GLU A 247 18.73 6.02 18.15
CA GLU A 247 18.50 6.58 19.48
C GLU A 247 17.13 6.24 20.08
N LEU A 248 16.26 5.58 19.34
CA LEU A 248 14.97 5.12 19.87
C LEU A 248 15.15 4.08 20.97
N ASP A 249 14.36 4.21 22.02
CA ASP A 249 14.30 3.20 23.08
C ASP A 249 13.51 1.96 22.66
N ASP A 250 13.49 0.91 23.49
CA ASP A 250 12.83 -0.36 23.19
C ASP A 250 11.29 -0.20 23.07
N ARG A 251 10.69 0.72 23.83
CA ARG A 251 9.25 0.98 23.82
C ARG A 251 8.84 1.74 22.57
N GLU A 252 9.62 2.72 22.17
CA GLU A 252 9.43 3.46 20.92
C GLU A 252 9.57 2.52 19.72
N LYS A 253 10.59 1.66 19.69
CA LYS A 253 10.76 0.63 18.64
C LYS A 253 9.59 -0.34 18.59
N LEU A 254 9.02 -0.74 19.73
CA LEU A 254 7.85 -1.60 19.81
C LEU A 254 6.61 -0.90 19.22
N ASN A 255 6.38 0.38 19.56
CA ASN A 255 5.27 1.16 19.00
C ASN A 255 5.41 1.35 17.49
N ILE A 256 6.58 1.73 17.01
CA ILE A 256 6.87 1.87 15.57
C ILE A 256 6.73 0.52 14.86
N GLY A 257 7.18 -0.57 15.49
CA GLY A 257 7.00 -1.92 14.98
C GLY A 257 5.53 -2.32 14.86
N ALA A 258 4.68 -1.90 15.79
CA ALA A 258 3.24 -2.11 15.71
C ALA A 258 2.60 -1.32 14.57
N ILE A 259 3.00 -0.06 14.38
CA ILE A 259 2.59 0.78 13.24
C ILE A 259 2.99 0.11 11.92
N ALA A 260 4.26 -0.27 11.79
CA ALA A 260 4.78 -0.87 10.57
C ALA A 260 4.07 -2.20 10.24
N THR A 261 3.91 -3.09 11.23
CA THR A 261 3.21 -4.36 11.02
C THR A 261 1.73 -4.17 10.70
N ALA A 262 1.08 -3.12 11.22
CA ALA A 262 -0.30 -2.77 10.84
C ALA A 262 -0.38 -2.34 9.37
N ILE A 263 0.57 -1.53 8.90
CA ILE A 263 0.67 -1.11 7.49
C ILE A 263 0.94 -2.31 6.58
N PHE A 264 1.86 -3.22 6.93
CA PHE A 264 2.12 -4.45 6.17
C PHE A 264 0.96 -5.44 6.17
N ALA A 265 0.10 -5.41 7.19
CA ALA A 265 -1.04 -6.32 7.31
C ALA A 265 -2.26 -5.90 6.48
N ARG A 266 -2.26 -4.71 5.87
CA ARG A 266 -3.33 -4.25 4.97
C ARG A 266 -3.54 -5.21 3.80
N THR A 267 -4.76 -5.28 3.29
CA THR A 267 -5.13 -6.20 2.21
C THR A 267 -5.90 -5.54 1.08
N ILE A 268 -6.70 -4.53 1.35
CA ILE A 268 -7.48 -3.84 0.32
C ILE A 268 -6.54 -3.00 -0.56
N HIS A 269 -5.64 -2.26 0.07
CA HIS A 269 -4.70 -1.38 -0.61
C HIS A 269 -3.67 -2.17 -1.44
N ASP A 270 -3.20 -3.29 -0.92
CA ASP A 270 -2.15 -4.10 -1.56
C ASP A 270 -2.66 -5.08 -2.61
N ALA A 271 -3.97 -5.37 -2.64
CA ALA A 271 -4.56 -6.33 -3.58
C ALA A 271 -4.61 -5.83 -5.04
N LYS A 272 -4.28 -4.58 -5.29
CA LYS A 272 -4.39 -3.92 -6.61
C LYS A 272 -3.05 -3.73 -7.33
N TRP A 273 -2.01 -4.42 -6.87
CA TRP A 273 -0.66 -4.45 -7.48
C TRP A 273 -0.44 -5.65 -8.38
#